data_8343cc8b1c98660bb796caa59b60ac8c
#
_entry.id   8343cc8b1c98660bb796caa59b60ac8c
#
_cell.length_a   1.000
_cell.length_b   1.000
_cell.length_c   1.000
_cell.angle_alpha   90.00
_cell.angle_beta   90.00
_cell.angle_gamma   90.00
#
_symmetry.space_group_name_H-M   'P 1'
#
loop_
_entity.id
_entity.type
_entity.pdbx_description
1 polymer ?
#
loop_
_entity_poly.entity_id
_entity_poly.type
_entity_poly.pdbx_seq_one_letter_code
_entity_poly.pdbx_strand_id
1 'polypeptide(L)'
;MNSAHALTAENLLRALPEVLRNDESMAALAASVAQVLAQRPEEIQRLAIYPRIDELPEELLDILAYDFKVDWWDADYTLEEKRRTLKDSWCVHRMLGTKAAVELAISAIFPEVRVSEWFEYGGDPYHFRLSIDVSKEDTDSDRYQRVLERVNFYKNLRSHLDE
;
A
#
# COMPACT_ATOMS: atom_id res chain seq x y z
N MET A 1 12.49 -15.54 14.18
CA MET A 1 11.45 -15.92 15.16
C MET A 1 12.00 -17.05 16.00
N ASN A 2 11.83 -17.00 17.32
CA ASN A 2 12.34 -18.01 18.22
C ASN A 2 11.51 -19.30 18.06
N SER A 3 12.07 -20.33 17.43
CA SER A 3 11.38 -21.59 17.10
C SER A 3 10.82 -22.32 18.34
N ALA A 4 11.38 -22.06 19.52
CA ALA A 4 10.97 -22.69 20.78
C ALA A 4 9.54 -22.31 21.23
N HIS A 5 9.00 -21.18 20.77
CA HIS A 5 7.64 -20.69 21.11
C HIS A 5 6.72 -20.58 19.89
N ALA A 6 7.14 -21.12 18.74
CA ALA A 6 6.28 -21.16 17.56
C ALA A 6 5.06 -22.06 17.79
N LEU A 7 3.92 -21.72 17.20
CA LEU A 7 2.71 -22.53 17.24
C LEU A 7 2.86 -23.72 16.28
N THR A 8 3.62 -24.73 16.74
CA THR A 8 3.84 -26.00 16.03
C THR A 8 3.16 -27.15 16.78
N ALA A 9 2.81 -28.22 16.07
CA ALA A 9 2.22 -29.39 16.69
C ALA A 9 3.08 -29.96 17.82
N GLU A 10 4.40 -29.95 17.64
CA GLU A 10 5.36 -30.42 18.66
C GLU A 10 5.34 -29.56 19.92
N ASN A 11 5.35 -28.24 19.79
CA ASN A 11 5.30 -27.32 20.94
C ASN A 11 3.95 -27.39 21.67
N LEU A 12 2.85 -27.59 20.94
CA LEU A 12 1.53 -27.76 21.53
C LEU A 12 1.47 -29.07 22.34
N LEU A 13 2.02 -30.15 21.84
CA LEU A 13 2.08 -31.42 22.57
C LEU A 13 2.97 -31.33 23.83
N ARG A 14 4.04 -30.54 23.79
CA ARG A 14 4.90 -30.29 24.97
C ARG A 14 4.17 -29.54 26.09
N ALA A 15 3.16 -28.74 25.76
CA ALA A 15 2.36 -28.00 26.76
C ALA A 15 1.46 -28.91 27.59
N LEU A 16 1.21 -30.16 27.15
CA LEU A 16 0.42 -31.11 27.91
C LEU A 16 1.20 -31.67 29.10
N PRO A 17 0.55 -31.88 30.28
CA PRO A 17 1.12 -32.59 31.40
C PRO A 17 1.59 -33.99 30.99
N GLU A 18 2.69 -34.43 31.62
CA GLU A 18 3.30 -35.70 31.28
C GLU A 18 2.35 -36.90 31.45
N VAL A 19 1.49 -36.86 32.46
CA VAL A 19 0.48 -37.88 32.71
C VAL A 19 -0.47 -38.06 31.51
N LEU A 20 -0.84 -36.97 30.86
CA LEU A 20 -1.75 -37.03 29.69
C LEU A 20 -0.98 -37.42 28.42
N ARG A 21 0.29 -37.07 28.32
CA ARG A 21 1.12 -37.49 27.18
C ARG A 21 1.41 -38.96 27.14
N ASN A 22 1.45 -39.61 28.31
CA ASN A 22 1.72 -41.02 28.45
C ASN A 22 0.44 -41.89 28.28
N ASP A 23 -0.75 -41.29 28.23
CA ASP A 23 -2.00 -41.98 27.88
C ASP A 23 -2.14 -41.99 26.35
N GLU A 24 -2.23 -43.13 25.72
CA GLU A 24 -2.30 -43.31 24.28
C GLU A 24 -3.49 -42.63 23.65
N SER A 25 -4.65 -42.71 24.26
CA SER A 25 -5.89 -42.05 23.75
C SER A 25 -5.81 -40.56 23.84
N MET A 26 -5.33 -40.03 24.96
CA MET A 26 -5.15 -38.59 25.17
C MET A 26 -4.06 -38.01 24.27
N ALA A 27 -2.99 -38.73 24.06
CA ALA A 27 -1.93 -38.32 23.13
C ALA A 27 -2.43 -38.27 21.68
N ALA A 28 -3.24 -39.22 21.24
CA ALA A 28 -3.82 -39.25 19.90
C ALA A 28 -4.82 -38.08 19.71
N LEU A 29 -5.66 -37.82 20.69
CA LEU A 29 -6.57 -36.67 20.66
C LEU A 29 -5.81 -35.34 20.59
N ALA A 30 -4.81 -35.19 21.45
CA ALA A 30 -3.98 -34.00 21.49
C ALA A 30 -3.20 -33.79 20.17
N ALA A 31 -2.68 -34.84 19.55
CA ALA A 31 -2.03 -34.77 18.26
C ALA A 31 -2.97 -34.27 17.15
N SER A 32 -4.21 -34.76 17.15
CA SER A 32 -5.23 -34.32 16.18
C SER A 32 -5.55 -32.85 16.34
N VAL A 33 -5.75 -32.36 17.56
CA VAL A 33 -6.01 -30.94 17.86
C VAL A 33 -4.78 -30.09 17.52
N ALA A 34 -3.57 -30.55 17.86
CA ALA A 34 -2.34 -29.83 17.58
C ALA A 34 -2.09 -29.66 16.07
N GLN A 35 -2.41 -30.65 15.25
CA GLN A 35 -2.32 -30.54 13.79
C GLN A 35 -3.23 -29.45 13.24
N VAL A 36 -4.47 -29.38 13.72
CA VAL A 36 -5.42 -28.34 13.28
C VAL A 36 -4.95 -26.94 13.72
N LEU A 37 -4.48 -26.80 14.96
CA LEU A 37 -4.03 -25.52 15.50
C LEU A 37 -2.72 -25.04 14.85
N ALA A 38 -1.84 -25.96 14.45
CA ALA A 38 -0.57 -25.64 13.79
C ALA A 38 -0.76 -24.98 12.41
N GLN A 39 -1.93 -25.07 11.80
CA GLN A 39 -2.27 -24.40 10.55
C GLN A 39 -2.67 -22.93 10.75
N ARG A 40 -3.07 -22.53 11.95
CA ARG A 40 -3.58 -21.18 12.25
C ARG A 40 -2.56 -20.05 11.96
N PRO A 41 -1.24 -20.19 12.19
CA PRO A 41 -0.28 -19.15 11.87
C PRO A 41 -0.31 -18.73 10.40
N GLU A 42 -0.50 -19.66 9.48
CA GLU A 42 -0.61 -19.35 8.04
C GLU A 42 -1.90 -18.59 7.72
N GLU A 43 -3.00 -18.98 8.35
CA GLU A 43 -4.27 -18.26 8.20
C GLU A 43 -4.18 -16.84 8.77
N ILE A 44 -3.55 -16.69 9.95
CA ILE A 44 -3.32 -15.36 10.56
C ILE A 44 -2.45 -14.50 9.66
N GLN A 45 -1.41 -15.05 9.03
CA GLN A 45 -0.59 -14.29 8.08
C GLN A 45 -1.37 -13.79 6.87
N ARG A 46 -2.40 -14.52 6.43
CA ARG A 46 -3.28 -14.06 5.34
C ARG A 46 -4.09 -12.83 5.72
N LEU A 47 -4.34 -12.58 6.99
CA LEU A 47 -5.02 -11.38 7.48
C LEU A 47 -4.13 -10.14 7.50
N ALA A 48 -2.81 -10.32 7.40
CA ALA A 48 -1.85 -9.23 7.31
C ALA A 48 -1.83 -8.62 5.89
N ILE A 49 -2.93 -8.00 5.48
CA ILE A 49 -3.15 -7.48 4.13
C ILE A 49 -2.25 -6.27 3.87
N TYR A 50 -2.21 -5.31 4.78
CA TYR A 50 -1.48 -4.04 4.61
C TYR A 50 0.04 -4.17 4.37
N PRO A 51 0.80 -5.00 5.09
CA PRO A 51 2.22 -5.16 4.83
C PRO A 51 2.52 -5.99 3.57
N ARG A 52 1.51 -6.60 2.95
CA ARG A 52 1.66 -7.50 1.80
C ARG A 52 1.05 -6.95 0.51
N ILE A 53 0.92 -5.63 0.39
CA ILE A 53 0.34 -4.96 -0.81
C ILE A 53 1.00 -5.47 -2.11
N ASP A 54 2.30 -5.79 -2.09
CA ASP A 54 3.03 -6.29 -3.27
C ASP A 54 2.60 -7.69 -3.73
N GLU A 55 2.00 -8.47 -2.84
CA GLU A 55 1.59 -9.85 -3.10
C GLU A 55 0.09 -9.98 -3.38
N LEU A 56 -0.68 -8.90 -3.13
CA LEU A 56 -2.12 -8.94 -3.27
C LEU A 56 -2.56 -8.97 -4.74
N PRO A 57 -3.64 -9.71 -5.04
CA PRO A 57 -4.29 -9.65 -6.34
C PRO A 57 -4.97 -8.29 -6.56
N GLU A 58 -5.17 -7.92 -7.80
CA GLU A 58 -5.69 -6.62 -8.22
C GLU A 58 -7.04 -6.29 -7.57
N GLU A 59 -7.94 -7.24 -7.51
CA GLU A 59 -9.28 -7.08 -6.90
C GLU A 59 -9.21 -6.62 -5.42
N LEU A 60 -8.23 -7.09 -4.67
CA LEU A 60 -8.03 -6.66 -3.29
C LEU A 60 -7.41 -5.27 -3.20
N LEU A 61 -6.58 -4.89 -4.17
CA LEU A 61 -6.04 -3.54 -4.24
C LEU A 61 -7.13 -2.50 -4.48
N ASP A 62 -8.10 -2.81 -5.33
CA ASP A 62 -9.26 -1.93 -5.58
C ASP A 62 -10.12 -1.75 -4.31
N ILE A 63 -10.31 -2.82 -3.54
CA ILE A 63 -11.02 -2.75 -2.24
C ILE A 63 -10.21 -1.90 -1.23
N LEU A 64 -8.89 -2.10 -1.16
CA LEU A 64 -8.03 -1.32 -0.26
C LEU A 64 -7.98 0.16 -0.63
N ALA A 65 -8.07 0.49 -1.91
CA ALA A 65 -8.14 1.87 -2.36
C ALA A 65 -9.38 2.58 -1.81
N TYR A 66 -10.50 1.90 -1.77
CA TYR A 66 -11.72 2.41 -1.14
C TYR A 66 -11.55 2.61 0.37
N ASP A 67 -10.96 1.62 1.06
CA ASP A 67 -10.71 1.68 2.51
C ASP A 67 -9.74 2.81 2.88
N PHE A 68 -8.71 3.02 2.06
CA PHE A 68 -7.71 4.08 2.25
C PHE A 68 -8.19 5.45 1.80
N LYS A 69 -9.41 5.56 1.25
CA LYS A 69 -9.93 6.82 0.72
C LYS A 69 -9.02 7.41 -0.36
N VAL A 70 -8.57 6.58 -1.28
CA VAL A 70 -7.78 7.02 -2.43
C VAL A 70 -8.73 7.56 -3.49
N ASP A 71 -9.17 8.81 -3.34
CA ASP A 71 -10.17 9.43 -4.21
C ASP A 71 -9.67 9.63 -5.66
N TRP A 72 -8.38 9.45 -5.88
CA TRP A 72 -7.70 9.53 -7.19
C TRP A 72 -7.40 8.15 -7.78
N TRP A 73 -8.03 7.12 -7.27
CA TRP A 73 -7.88 5.76 -7.79
C TRP A 73 -8.43 5.65 -9.20
N ASP A 74 -7.70 4.96 -10.06
CA ASP A 74 -8.10 4.69 -11.42
C ASP A 74 -8.05 3.18 -11.68
N ALA A 75 -9.14 2.65 -12.24
CA ALA A 75 -9.25 1.24 -12.56
C ALA A 75 -8.25 0.81 -13.64
N ASP A 76 -7.90 1.73 -14.54
CA ASP A 76 -7.00 1.48 -15.68
C ASP A 76 -5.51 1.54 -15.30
N TYR A 77 -5.17 1.76 -14.04
CA TYR A 77 -3.78 1.69 -13.61
C TYR A 77 -3.21 0.30 -13.77
N THR A 78 -1.94 0.26 -14.17
CA THR A 78 -1.18 -0.99 -14.11
C THR A 78 -1.08 -1.49 -12.66
N LEU A 79 -0.88 -2.79 -12.50
CA LEU A 79 -0.77 -3.41 -11.18
C LEU A 79 0.34 -2.75 -10.31
N GLU A 80 1.44 -2.30 -10.94
CA GLU A 80 2.51 -1.59 -10.24
C GLU A 80 2.10 -0.19 -9.81
N GLU A 81 1.40 0.56 -10.66
CA GLU A 81 0.86 1.88 -10.33
C GLU A 81 -0.15 1.78 -9.18
N LYS A 82 -1.04 0.77 -9.21
CA LYS A 82 -1.98 0.47 -8.13
C LYS A 82 -1.28 0.23 -6.80
N ARG A 83 -0.26 -0.63 -6.78
CA ARG A 83 0.52 -0.95 -5.58
C ARG A 83 1.26 0.27 -5.03
N ARG A 84 1.90 1.04 -5.90
CA ARG A 84 2.62 2.26 -5.52
C ARG A 84 1.66 3.30 -4.97
N THR A 85 0.54 3.56 -5.65
CA THR A 85 -0.49 4.50 -5.20
C THR A 85 -0.99 4.17 -3.79
N LEU A 86 -1.27 2.89 -3.49
CA LEU A 86 -1.70 2.45 -2.16
C LEU A 86 -0.62 2.66 -1.10
N LYS A 87 0.63 2.33 -1.38
CA LYS A 87 1.74 2.52 -0.44
C LYS A 87 1.95 3.99 -0.09
N ASP A 88 1.84 4.85 -1.08
CA ASP A 88 2.09 6.28 -0.93
C ASP A 88 0.87 7.03 -0.37
N SER A 89 -0.32 6.45 -0.46
CA SER A 89 -1.59 7.11 -0.09
C SER A 89 -1.58 7.70 1.31
N TRP A 90 -1.05 6.98 2.29
CA TRP A 90 -0.95 7.45 3.67
C TRP A 90 -0.05 8.67 3.83
N CYS A 91 1.08 8.68 3.15
CA CYS A 91 2.00 9.82 3.14
C CYS A 91 1.36 11.02 2.45
N VAL A 92 0.70 10.80 1.32
CA VAL A 92 -0.01 11.83 0.57
C VAL A 92 -1.11 12.47 1.41
N HIS A 93 -1.95 11.68 2.06
CA HIS A 93 -3.02 12.20 2.94
C HIS A 93 -2.49 13.09 4.06
N ARG A 94 -1.35 12.73 4.65
CA ARG A 94 -0.72 13.54 5.71
C ARG A 94 -0.13 14.87 5.24
N MET A 95 0.21 14.96 3.95
CA MET A 95 0.90 16.11 3.36
C MET A 95 0.03 16.89 2.36
N LEU A 96 -1.27 16.63 2.32
CA LEU A 96 -2.20 17.31 1.40
C LEU A 96 -1.99 18.84 1.40
N GLY A 97 -2.01 19.42 0.21
CA GLY A 97 -1.81 20.85 0.02
C GLY A 97 -0.34 21.30 0.00
N THR A 98 0.61 20.38 0.03
CA THR A 98 2.04 20.69 -0.07
C THR A 98 2.62 20.27 -1.44
N LYS A 99 3.72 20.92 -1.85
CA LYS A 99 4.53 20.55 -3.02
C LYS A 99 4.87 19.06 -3.02
N ALA A 100 5.32 18.53 -1.87
CA ALA A 100 5.68 17.13 -1.71
C ALA A 100 4.51 16.16 -1.93
N ALA A 101 3.29 16.53 -1.53
CA ALA A 101 2.12 15.70 -1.78
C ALA A 101 1.79 15.61 -3.27
N VAL A 102 1.90 16.72 -3.99
CA VAL A 102 1.67 16.75 -5.45
C VAL A 102 2.73 15.92 -6.17
N GLU A 103 4.01 16.09 -5.84
CA GLU A 103 5.11 15.30 -6.42
C GLU A 103 4.93 13.81 -6.15
N LEU A 104 4.65 13.42 -4.90
CA LEU A 104 4.48 12.02 -4.53
C LEU A 104 3.26 11.38 -5.23
N ALA A 105 2.14 12.09 -5.27
CA ALA A 105 0.92 11.59 -5.91
C ALA A 105 1.08 11.35 -7.42
N ILE A 106 1.84 12.21 -8.10
CA ILE A 106 2.09 12.10 -9.54
C ILE A 106 3.21 11.10 -9.82
N SER A 107 4.20 10.97 -8.93
CA SER A 107 5.33 10.05 -9.10
C SER A 107 4.91 8.59 -9.21
N ALA A 108 3.71 8.25 -8.77
CA ALA A 108 3.13 6.91 -8.95
C ALA A 108 2.94 6.57 -10.44
N ILE A 109 2.62 7.57 -11.29
CA ILE A 109 2.43 7.44 -12.74
C ILE A 109 3.72 7.84 -13.48
N PHE A 110 4.29 9.00 -13.12
CA PHE A 110 5.49 9.56 -13.74
C PHE A 110 6.60 9.66 -12.70
N PRO A 111 7.58 8.73 -12.71
CA PRO A 111 8.62 8.68 -11.67
C PRO A 111 9.46 9.96 -11.56
N GLU A 112 9.65 10.66 -12.67
CA GLU A 112 10.46 11.88 -12.73
C GLU A 112 9.55 13.11 -12.86
N VAL A 113 8.93 13.50 -11.74
CA VAL A 113 8.09 14.68 -11.63
C VAL A 113 8.73 15.70 -10.69
N ARG A 114 8.66 16.98 -11.04
CA ARG A 114 9.14 18.08 -10.23
C ARG A 114 8.14 19.22 -10.23
N VAL A 115 7.81 19.72 -9.05
CA VAL A 115 7.04 20.95 -8.86
C VAL A 115 8.00 22.10 -8.58
N SER A 116 7.86 23.19 -9.30
CA SER A 116 8.59 24.46 -9.07
C SER A 116 7.61 25.51 -8.57
N GLU A 117 7.90 26.12 -7.42
CA GLU A 117 7.07 27.18 -6.86
C GLU A 117 7.41 28.54 -7.51
N TRP A 118 6.45 29.47 -7.48
CA TRP A 118 6.55 30.78 -8.13
C TRP A 118 7.86 31.53 -7.87
N PHE A 119 8.40 31.44 -6.67
CA PHE A 119 9.66 32.11 -6.31
C PHE A 119 10.90 31.41 -6.88
N GLU A 120 10.79 30.15 -7.33
CA GLU A 120 11.89 29.41 -7.96
C GLU A 120 12.08 29.80 -9.42
N TYR A 121 11.01 30.24 -10.12
CA TYR A 121 11.07 30.63 -11.54
C TYR A 121 10.64 32.08 -11.81
N GLY A 122 10.37 32.87 -10.78
CA GLY A 122 9.99 34.28 -10.93
C GLY A 122 8.57 34.50 -11.45
N GLY A 123 7.66 33.58 -11.14
CA GLY A 123 6.25 33.66 -11.49
C GLY A 123 5.44 34.53 -10.55
N ASP A 124 4.12 34.62 -10.81
CA ASP A 124 3.19 35.34 -9.95
C ASP A 124 3.01 34.63 -8.59
N PRO A 125 2.79 35.37 -7.51
CA PRO A 125 2.57 34.78 -6.18
C PRO A 125 1.48 33.71 -6.19
N TYR A 126 1.74 32.60 -5.49
CA TYR A 126 0.85 31.42 -5.40
C TYR A 126 0.72 30.58 -6.67
N HIS A 127 1.57 30.82 -7.67
CA HIS A 127 1.65 30.00 -8.86
C HIS A 127 2.72 28.93 -8.74
N PHE A 128 2.56 27.81 -9.47
CA PHE A 128 3.56 26.75 -9.54
C PHE A 128 3.54 26.10 -10.92
N ARG A 129 4.67 25.49 -11.29
CA ARG A 129 4.85 24.74 -12.53
C ARG A 129 5.11 23.28 -12.24
N LEU A 130 4.63 22.46 -13.14
CA LEU A 130 4.87 21.02 -13.11
C LEU A 130 5.75 20.62 -14.29
N SER A 131 6.90 20.02 -14.00
CA SER A 131 7.80 19.45 -15.01
C SER A 131 7.78 17.93 -14.91
N ILE A 132 7.40 17.27 -16.00
CA ILE A 132 7.31 15.81 -16.08
C ILE A 132 8.24 15.36 -17.21
N ASP A 133 9.13 14.41 -16.93
CA ASP A 133 9.93 13.76 -17.96
C ASP A 133 9.17 12.59 -18.57
N VAL A 134 8.71 12.79 -19.80
CA VAL A 134 7.93 11.79 -20.57
C VAL A 134 8.79 10.98 -21.54
N SER A 135 10.11 11.09 -21.47
CA SER A 135 11.05 10.49 -22.46
C SER A 135 10.93 8.97 -22.55
N LYS A 136 10.36 8.32 -21.59
CA LYS A 136 10.30 6.86 -21.46
C LYS A 136 8.90 6.26 -21.54
N GLU A 137 7.88 7.07 -21.70
CA GLU A 137 6.48 6.60 -21.64
C GLU A 137 5.66 7.19 -22.78
N ASP A 138 4.72 6.39 -23.33
CA ASP A 138 3.73 6.86 -24.28
C ASP A 138 2.77 7.84 -23.58
N THR A 139 2.82 9.09 -24.02
CA THR A 139 1.98 10.16 -23.47
C THR A 139 0.68 10.21 -24.25
N ASP A 140 -0.35 9.57 -23.73
CA ASP A 140 -1.72 9.71 -24.23
C ASP A 140 -2.39 10.94 -23.60
N SER A 141 -3.30 11.58 -24.35
CA SER A 141 -4.10 12.71 -23.88
C SER A 141 -4.85 12.41 -22.57
N ASP A 142 -5.28 11.16 -22.40
CA ASP A 142 -6.00 10.72 -21.22
C ASP A 142 -5.11 10.70 -19.97
N ARG A 143 -3.85 10.31 -20.10
CA ARG A 143 -2.87 10.38 -19.02
C ARG A 143 -2.62 11.82 -18.56
N TYR A 144 -2.57 12.76 -19.49
CA TYR A 144 -2.41 14.17 -19.16
C TYR A 144 -3.60 14.72 -18.34
N GLN A 145 -4.82 14.39 -18.73
CA GLN A 145 -6.02 14.80 -17.99
C GLN A 145 -6.02 14.23 -16.55
N ARG A 146 -5.64 12.98 -16.39
CA ARG A 146 -5.50 12.34 -15.07
C ARG A 146 -4.47 13.05 -14.19
N VAL A 147 -3.35 13.51 -14.77
CA VAL A 147 -2.37 14.31 -14.03
C VAL A 147 -2.98 15.63 -13.57
N LEU A 148 -3.69 16.34 -14.43
CA LEU A 148 -4.35 17.62 -14.08
C LEU A 148 -5.39 17.45 -12.97
N GLU A 149 -6.19 16.41 -13.03
CA GLU A 149 -7.17 16.07 -11.99
C GLU A 149 -6.49 15.82 -10.65
N ARG A 150 -5.40 15.03 -10.65
CA ARG A 150 -4.59 14.77 -9.46
C ARG A 150 -3.97 16.05 -8.90
N VAL A 151 -3.34 16.85 -9.73
CA VAL A 151 -2.78 18.14 -9.31
C VAL A 151 -3.84 19.01 -8.65
N ASN A 152 -5.02 19.11 -9.25
CA ASN A 152 -6.11 19.91 -8.71
C ASN A 152 -6.63 19.36 -7.37
N PHE A 153 -6.60 18.06 -7.17
CA PHE A 153 -6.99 17.46 -5.89
C PHE A 153 -5.95 17.70 -4.79
N TYR A 154 -4.66 17.57 -5.11
CA TYR A 154 -3.59 17.60 -4.10
C TYR A 154 -3.01 18.98 -3.82
N LYS A 155 -3.16 19.93 -4.76
CA LYS A 155 -2.65 21.27 -4.58
C LYS A 155 -3.36 22.00 -3.46
N ASN A 156 -2.73 23.01 -2.90
CA ASN A 156 -3.40 23.96 -2.02
C ASN A 156 -4.48 24.73 -2.81
N LEU A 157 -5.59 25.04 -2.14
CA LEU A 157 -6.70 25.82 -2.74
C LEU A 157 -6.25 27.16 -3.31
N ARG A 158 -5.23 27.80 -2.70
CA ARG A 158 -4.68 29.09 -3.13
C ARG A 158 -3.71 28.99 -4.29
N SER A 159 -3.19 27.81 -4.57
CA SER A 159 -2.16 27.63 -5.57
C SER A 159 -2.76 27.39 -6.95
N HIS A 160 -2.16 28.01 -7.96
CA HIS A 160 -2.57 27.93 -9.35
C HIS A 160 -1.48 27.26 -10.17
N LEU A 161 -1.87 26.33 -11.04
CA LEU A 161 -0.95 25.71 -11.98
C LEU A 161 -0.82 26.62 -13.20
N ASP A 162 0.43 27.02 -13.54
CA ASP A 162 0.72 27.81 -14.74
C ASP A 162 0.87 26.93 -15.98
N GLU A 163 1.65 25.85 -15.85
CA GLU A 163 1.94 24.87 -16.89
C GLU A 163 2.28 23.52 -16.26
#